data_af30c26d8b0a76c01ca1a7515dc2d99f
#
_entry.id   af30c26d8b0a76c01ca1a7515dc2d99f
#
_cell.length_a   1.000
_cell.length_b   1.000
_cell.length_c   1.000
_cell.angle_alpha   90.00
_cell.angle_beta   90.00
_cell.angle_gamma   90.00
#
_symmetry.space_group_name_H-M   'P 1'
#
loop_
_entity.id
_entity.type
_entity.pdbx_description
1 polymer ?
#
loop_
_entity_poly.entity_id
_entity_poly.type
_entity_poly.pdbx_seq_one_letter_code
_entity_poly.pdbx_strand_id
1 'polypeptide(L)'
;MAARHVAVIIRGQPEDLIDSWLRTKGVERHVAMVVPGYLEALHVTARTDLVAFVPRRLIAALSKQLGLVTVPPPLDPGIDEQFMFYPTRAQMDPGSIWLRRLMLAKGRELERKGSA
;
A
#
# COMPACT_ATOMS: atom_id res chain seq x y z
N MET A 1 4.16 -15.13 21.27
CA MET A 1 4.02 -15.84 19.97
C MET A 1 4.17 -14.82 18.84
N ALA A 2 5.00 -15.10 17.85
CA ALA A 2 5.19 -14.21 16.71
C ALA A 2 3.91 -14.16 15.83
N ALA A 3 3.56 -12.98 15.35
CA ALA A 3 2.43 -12.81 14.47
C ALA A 3 2.68 -13.46 13.10
N ARG A 4 1.63 -14.02 12.51
CA ARG A 4 1.65 -14.53 11.16
C ARG A 4 1.10 -13.48 10.20
N HIS A 5 1.75 -13.30 9.07
CA HIS A 5 1.51 -12.19 8.16
C HIS A 5 0.95 -12.62 6.81
N VAL A 6 0.17 -11.71 6.21
CA VAL A 6 -0.19 -11.76 4.80
C VAL A 6 0.82 -10.91 4.04
N ALA A 7 1.49 -11.47 3.05
CA ALA A 7 2.35 -10.73 2.12
C ALA A 7 1.56 -10.34 0.87
N VAL A 8 1.88 -9.18 0.31
CA VAL A 8 1.27 -8.68 -0.92
C VAL A 8 2.33 -8.66 -2.02
N ILE A 9 2.20 -9.55 -2.99
CA ILE A 9 3.09 -9.61 -4.15
C ILE A 9 2.29 -9.22 -5.39
N ILE A 10 2.46 -7.99 -5.82
CA ILE A 10 1.79 -7.45 -6.98
C ILE A 10 2.39 -8.08 -8.24
N ARG A 11 1.53 -8.37 -9.22
CA ARG A 11 1.96 -8.99 -10.48
C ARG A 11 3.15 -8.27 -11.10
N GLY A 12 4.18 -9.03 -11.44
CA GLY A 12 5.43 -8.52 -12.01
C GLY A 12 6.51 -8.17 -11.00
N GLN A 13 6.20 -8.24 -9.71
CA GLN A 13 7.20 -8.06 -8.65
C GLN A 13 7.72 -9.42 -8.16
N PRO A 14 9.03 -9.53 -7.84
CA PRO A 14 9.61 -10.79 -7.37
C PRO A 14 9.25 -11.11 -5.91
N GLU A 15 8.92 -10.09 -5.11
CA GLU A 15 8.62 -10.25 -3.69
C GLU A 15 7.77 -9.07 -3.17
N ASP A 16 7.27 -9.21 -1.95
CA ASP A 16 6.64 -8.11 -1.21
C ASP A 16 7.67 -7.03 -0.88
N LEU A 17 7.32 -5.76 -1.14
CA LEU A 17 8.18 -4.61 -0.84
C LEU A 17 8.53 -4.51 0.64
N ILE A 18 7.62 -4.90 1.53
CA ILE A 18 7.87 -4.90 2.98
C ILE A 18 8.91 -5.95 3.34
N ASP A 19 8.87 -7.13 2.75
CA ASP A 19 9.87 -8.17 3.01
C ASP A 19 11.26 -7.76 2.50
N SER A 20 11.31 -7.11 1.34
CA SER A 20 12.54 -6.54 0.81
C SER A 20 13.12 -5.49 1.77
N TRP A 21 12.29 -4.58 2.26
CA TRP A 21 12.69 -3.56 3.22
C TRP A 21 13.13 -4.16 4.57
N LEU A 22 12.38 -5.12 5.12
CA LEU A 22 12.74 -5.79 6.38
C LEU A 22 14.10 -6.49 6.28
N ARG A 23 14.41 -7.08 5.14
CA ARG A 23 15.71 -7.71 4.91
C ARG A 23 16.86 -6.71 5.05
N THR A 24 16.67 -5.46 4.63
CA THR A 24 17.67 -4.40 4.83
C THR A 24 17.92 -4.08 6.31
N LYS A 25 16.96 -4.43 7.17
CA LYS A 25 17.04 -4.25 8.62
C LYS A 25 17.46 -5.54 9.36
N GLY A 26 17.77 -6.59 8.62
CA GLY A 26 18.12 -7.89 9.23
C GLY A 26 16.93 -8.57 9.90
N VAL A 27 15.70 -8.26 9.52
CA VAL A 27 14.46 -8.78 10.13
C VAL A 27 13.70 -9.61 9.10
N GLU A 28 13.16 -10.73 9.54
CA GLU A 28 12.24 -11.55 8.76
C GLU A 28 10.91 -11.69 9.51
N ARG A 29 9.82 -11.77 8.76
CA ARG A 29 8.49 -12.06 9.32
C ARG A 29 7.99 -13.41 8.84
N HIS A 30 7.11 -14.01 9.62
CA HIS A 30 6.46 -15.26 9.22
C HIS A 30 5.31 -14.95 8.25
N VAL A 31 5.50 -15.24 6.98
CA VAL A 31 4.46 -15.11 5.95
C VAL A 31 3.66 -16.41 5.87
N ALA A 32 2.39 -16.33 6.23
CA ALA A 32 1.47 -17.47 6.20
C ALA A 32 0.64 -17.53 4.91
N MET A 33 0.46 -16.40 4.23
CA MET A 33 -0.33 -16.30 3.00
C MET A 33 0.22 -15.19 2.12
N VAL A 34 0.15 -15.40 0.81
CA VAL A 34 0.49 -14.39 -0.21
C VAL A 34 -0.76 -14.07 -1.02
N VAL A 35 -1.03 -12.79 -1.24
CA VAL A 35 -2.15 -12.29 -2.03
C VAL A 35 -1.65 -11.30 -3.09
N PRO A 36 -2.39 -11.10 -4.20
CA PRO A 36 -1.93 -10.23 -5.30
C PRO A 36 -2.22 -8.75 -5.11
N GLY A 37 -2.93 -8.35 -4.07
CA GLY A 37 -3.31 -6.95 -3.86
C GLY A 37 -3.65 -6.61 -2.42
N TYR A 38 -3.69 -5.33 -2.11
CA TYR A 38 -3.96 -4.84 -0.77
C TYR A 38 -5.41 -5.06 -0.33
N LEU A 39 -6.38 -4.99 -1.25
CA LEU A 39 -7.80 -5.26 -0.91
C LEU A 39 -7.99 -6.70 -0.45
N GLU A 40 -7.40 -7.63 -1.15
CA GLU A 40 -7.42 -9.06 -0.76
C GLU A 40 -6.77 -9.24 0.61
N ALA A 41 -5.64 -8.58 0.86
CA ALA A 41 -4.98 -8.62 2.16
C ALA A 41 -5.90 -8.15 3.28
N LEU A 42 -6.62 -7.03 3.09
CA LEU A 42 -7.56 -6.50 4.07
C LEU A 42 -8.71 -7.47 4.35
N HIS A 43 -9.28 -8.08 3.31
CA HIS A 43 -10.37 -9.06 3.47
C HIS A 43 -9.92 -10.33 4.18
N VAL A 44 -8.71 -10.82 3.88
CA VAL A 44 -8.13 -11.97 4.59
C VAL A 44 -7.90 -11.63 6.06
N THR A 45 -7.31 -10.47 6.34
CA THR A 45 -7.05 -10.01 7.71
C THR A 45 -8.34 -9.87 8.51
N ALA A 46 -9.41 -9.37 7.90
CA ALA A 46 -10.71 -9.20 8.54
C ALA A 46 -11.36 -10.53 8.97
N ARG A 47 -10.96 -11.65 8.38
CA ARG A 47 -11.57 -12.97 8.61
C ARG A 47 -10.63 -13.99 9.25
N THR A 48 -9.42 -13.58 9.59
CA THR A 48 -8.40 -14.48 10.15
C THR A 48 -7.68 -13.79 11.31
N ASP A 49 -6.74 -14.48 11.92
CA ASP A 49 -5.83 -13.91 12.92
C ASP A 49 -4.52 -13.38 12.29
N LEU A 50 -4.47 -13.29 10.97
CA LEU A 50 -3.31 -12.81 10.25
C LEU A 50 -3.19 -11.28 10.31
N VAL A 51 -1.97 -10.79 10.18
CA VAL A 51 -1.63 -9.37 10.18
C VAL A 51 -1.21 -8.98 8.76
N ALA A 52 -1.66 -7.83 8.28
CA ALA A 52 -1.25 -7.28 6.99
C ALA A 52 -0.59 -5.91 7.14
N PHE A 53 0.35 -5.63 6.27
CA PHE A 53 0.99 -4.33 6.15
C PHE A 53 0.46 -3.65 4.89
N VAL A 54 -0.30 -2.58 5.03
CA VAL A 54 -1.01 -1.92 3.93
C VAL A 54 -0.82 -0.41 3.98
N PRO A 55 -1.00 0.30 2.86
CA PRO A 55 -0.94 1.76 2.86
C PRO A 55 -1.95 2.38 3.83
N ARG A 56 -1.49 3.37 4.60
CA ARG A 56 -2.31 4.03 5.63
C ARG A 56 -3.62 4.58 5.07
N ARG A 57 -3.61 5.17 3.88
CA ARG A 57 -4.80 5.77 3.27
C ARG A 57 -5.86 4.74 2.91
N LEU A 58 -5.44 3.56 2.51
CA LEU A 58 -6.36 2.48 2.19
C LEU A 58 -7.04 1.96 3.45
N ILE A 59 -6.28 1.75 4.52
CA ILE A 59 -6.85 1.29 5.79
C ILE A 59 -7.76 2.35 6.42
N ALA A 60 -7.40 3.63 6.32
CA ALA A 60 -8.24 4.72 6.80
C ALA A 60 -9.62 4.75 6.13
N ALA A 61 -9.68 4.40 4.84
CA ALA A 61 -10.94 4.34 4.11
C ALA A 61 -11.80 3.12 4.45
N LEU A 62 -11.20 1.99 4.80
CA LEU A 62 -11.88 0.69 4.87
C LEU A 62 -11.90 0.03 6.24
N SER A 63 -11.09 0.48 7.20
CA SER A 63 -10.93 -0.18 8.51
C SER A 63 -12.25 -0.32 9.27
N LYS A 64 -13.05 0.74 9.31
CA LYS A 64 -14.33 0.74 10.01
C LYS A 64 -15.32 -0.25 9.39
N GLN A 65 -15.41 -0.25 8.07
CA GLN A 65 -16.31 -1.13 7.32
C GLN A 65 -15.93 -2.61 7.49
N LEU A 66 -14.64 -2.90 7.54
CA LEU A 66 -14.12 -4.27 7.65
C LEU A 66 -13.89 -4.72 9.10
N GLY A 67 -14.10 -3.84 10.08
CA GLY A 67 -13.85 -4.16 11.49
C GLY A 67 -12.38 -4.36 11.82
N LEU A 68 -11.49 -3.63 11.13
CA LEU A 68 -10.04 -3.73 11.32
C LEU A 68 -9.52 -2.70 12.30
N VAL A 69 -8.46 -3.07 13.01
CA VAL A 69 -7.74 -2.21 13.95
C VAL A 69 -6.34 -1.98 13.39
N THR A 70 -5.88 -0.73 13.45
CA THR A 70 -4.54 -0.35 13.03
C THR A 70 -3.61 -0.30 14.24
N VAL A 71 -2.46 -0.94 14.12
CA VAL A 71 -1.39 -0.92 15.14
C VAL A 71 -0.16 -0.28 14.52
N PRO A 72 0.50 0.68 15.20
CA PRO A 72 1.75 1.23 14.69
C PRO A 72 2.80 0.15 14.53
N PRO A 73 3.53 0.11 13.40
CA PRO A 73 4.62 -0.85 13.25
C PRO A 73 5.78 -0.50 14.20
N PRO A 74 6.54 -1.50 14.68
CA PRO A 74 7.67 -1.27 15.57
C PRO A 74 8.85 -0.58 14.87
N LEU A 75 8.90 -0.62 13.55
CA LEU A 75 9.88 0.06 12.71
C LEU A 75 9.15 0.99 11.75
N ASP A 76 9.68 2.19 11.52
CA ASP A 76 9.11 3.14 10.56
C ASP A 76 9.52 2.75 9.13
N PRO A 77 8.58 2.36 8.27
CA PRO A 77 8.88 2.02 6.88
C PRO A 77 9.07 3.25 5.98
N GLY A 78 8.85 4.45 6.49
CA GLY A 78 8.91 5.69 5.71
C GLY A 78 7.64 5.97 4.92
N ILE A 79 7.82 6.65 3.79
CA ILE A 79 6.73 7.10 2.91
C ILE A 79 6.77 6.27 1.63
N ASP A 80 5.60 5.77 1.21
CA ASP A 80 5.41 5.15 -0.09
C ASP A 80 5.11 6.23 -1.12
N GLU A 81 6.11 6.58 -1.93
CA GLU A 81 5.94 7.57 -2.99
C GLU A 81 5.28 6.96 -4.21
N GLN A 82 4.24 7.60 -4.71
CA GLN A 82 3.51 7.18 -5.89
C GLN A 82 3.89 8.06 -7.09
N PHE A 83 4.17 7.41 -8.21
CA PHE A 83 4.57 8.08 -9.44
C PHE A 83 3.57 7.79 -10.56
N MET A 84 3.35 8.80 -11.40
CA MET A 84 2.54 8.66 -12.60
C MET A 84 3.46 8.68 -13.82
N PHE A 85 3.38 7.63 -14.63
CA PHE A 85 4.14 7.53 -15.87
C PHE A 85 3.23 7.68 -17.08
N TYR A 86 3.74 8.34 -18.11
CA TYR A 86 3.04 8.45 -19.39
C TYR A 86 4.06 8.47 -20.54
N PRO A 87 3.68 7.99 -21.74
CA PRO A 87 4.61 7.97 -22.87
C PRO A 87 4.80 9.38 -23.43
N THR A 88 5.97 9.66 -23.97
CA THR A 88 6.31 10.96 -24.56
C THR A 88 5.29 11.41 -25.60
N ARG A 89 4.74 10.48 -26.40
CA ARG A 89 3.69 10.77 -27.40
C ARG A 89 2.40 11.35 -26.80
N ALA A 90 2.13 11.13 -25.52
CA ALA A 90 0.97 11.66 -24.81
C ALA A 90 1.21 13.01 -24.14
N GLN A 91 2.43 13.54 -24.23
CA GLN A 91 2.82 14.76 -23.53
C GLN A 91 1.96 15.97 -23.89
N MET A 92 1.58 16.11 -25.16
CA MET A 92 0.79 17.22 -25.67
C MET A 92 -0.67 16.84 -25.95
N ASP A 93 -1.07 15.61 -25.70
CA ASP A 93 -2.44 15.17 -25.89
C ASP A 93 -3.38 15.82 -24.86
N PRO A 94 -4.43 16.56 -25.30
CA PRO A 94 -5.30 17.30 -24.39
C PRO A 94 -5.99 16.44 -23.33
N GLY A 95 -6.48 15.26 -23.71
CA GLY A 95 -7.11 14.33 -22.79
C GLY A 95 -6.15 13.80 -21.73
N SER A 96 -4.94 13.45 -22.15
CA SER A 96 -3.87 13.01 -21.25
C SER A 96 -3.45 14.12 -20.29
N ILE A 97 -3.31 15.36 -20.78
CA ILE A 97 -2.98 16.53 -19.96
C ILE A 97 -4.07 16.75 -18.91
N TRP A 98 -5.33 16.72 -19.29
CA TRP A 98 -6.45 16.90 -18.38
C TRP A 98 -6.44 15.85 -17.28
N LEU A 99 -6.29 14.58 -17.63
CA LEU A 99 -6.27 13.48 -16.66
C LEU A 99 -5.08 13.59 -15.69
N ARG A 100 -3.89 13.88 -16.22
CA ARG A 100 -2.69 14.06 -15.37
C ARG A 100 -2.86 15.21 -14.37
N ARG A 101 -3.42 16.33 -14.82
CA ARG A 101 -3.69 17.48 -13.93
C ARG A 101 -4.69 17.13 -12.84
N LEU A 102 -5.76 16.40 -13.20
CA LEU A 102 -6.76 15.95 -12.24
C LEU A 102 -6.13 15.01 -11.18
N MET A 103 -5.36 14.04 -11.61
CA MET A 103 -4.70 13.07 -10.70
C MET A 103 -3.70 13.77 -9.77
N LEU A 104 -2.89 14.69 -10.30
CA LEU A 104 -1.95 15.47 -9.48
C LEU A 104 -2.66 16.35 -8.45
N ALA A 105 -3.74 17.00 -8.84
CA ALA A 105 -4.55 17.81 -7.93
C ALA A 105 -5.14 16.97 -6.79
N LYS A 106 -5.66 15.78 -7.10
CA LYS A 106 -6.17 14.84 -6.10
C LYS A 106 -5.08 14.28 -5.20
N GLY A 107 -3.92 13.97 -5.76
CA GLY A 107 -2.77 13.54 -4.97
C GLY A 107 -2.34 14.57 -3.94
N ARG A 108 -2.22 15.83 -4.35
CA ARG A 108 -1.89 16.94 -3.44
C ARG A 108 -2.95 17.17 -2.36
N GLU A 109 -4.22 17.05 -2.71
CA GLU A 109 -5.32 17.13 -1.75
C GLU A 109 -5.21 16.04 -0.68
N LEU A 110 -4.89 14.80 -1.09
CA LEU A 110 -4.69 13.69 -0.18
C LEU A 110 -3.47 13.89 0.74
N GLU A 111 -2.38 14.45 0.22
CA GLU A 111 -1.19 14.78 1.03
C GLU A 111 -1.54 15.76 2.15
N ARG A 112 -2.27 16.83 1.84
CA ARG A 112 -2.70 17.81 2.82
C ARG A 112 -3.58 17.21 3.91
N LYS A 113 -4.52 16.33 3.55
CA LYS A 113 -5.40 15.64 4.50
C LYS A 113 -4.64 14.62 5.36
N GLY A 114 -3.60 13.99 4.82
CA GLY A 114 -2.79 13.02 5.54
C GLY A 114 -1.80 13.64 6.54
N SER A 115 -1.51 14.92 6.40
CA SER A 115 -0.60 15.66 7.28
C SER A 115 -1.30 16.31 8.48
N ALA A 116 -2.60 16.22 8.53
CA ALA A 116 -3.42 16.80 9.61
C ALA A 116 -3.70 15.82 10.76
#